data_01b643908d46edb871084858154c87f4
#
_entry.id   01b643908d46edb871084858154c87f4
#
_cell.length_a   1.000
_cell.length_b   1.000
_cell.length_c   1.000
_cell.angle_alpha   90.00
_cell.angle_beta   90.00
_cell.angle_gamma   90.00
#
_symmetry.space_group_name_H-M   'P 1'
#
loop_
_entity.id
_entity.type
_entity.pdbx_description
1 polymer ?
#
loop_
_entity_poly.entity_id
_entity_poly.type
_entity_poly.pdbx_seq_one_letter_code
_entity_poly.pdbx_strand_id
1 'polypeptide(L)'
;MLEQCEGSHAVAKAVALSRPEVICAYPISPQTHIVEGIGEMVKSGELERCEFINVESEFAALSVAIGASAAGARAYTATASQGLLFMAEAVYNASGLGLPIV
;
A
#
# COMPACT_ATOMS: atom_id res chain seq x y z
N MET A 1 -2.51 24.59 -2.90
CA MET A 1 -1.72 24.88 -4.11
C MET A 1 -2.01 23.85 -5.20
N LEU A 2 -2.23 24.34 -6.41
CA LEU A 2 -2.45 23.44 -7.55
C LEU A 2 -1.11 22.96 -8.10
N GLU A 3 -1.04 21.69 -8.42
CA GLU A 3 0.16 21.05 -8.95
C GLU A 3 -0.22 20.15 -10.13
N GLN A 4 0.58 20.17 -11.17
CA GLN A 4 0.40 19.29 -12.31
C GLN A 4 1.31 18.07 -12.16
N CYS A 5 0.73 16.88 -12.14
CA CYS A 5 1.48 15.63 -12.00
C CYS A 5 0.69 14.46 -12.58
N GLU A 6 1.37 13.33 -12.74
CA GLU A 6 0.69 12.09 -13.14
C GLU A 6 -0.23 11.61 -12.05
N GLY A 7 -1.30 10.90 -12.41
CA GLY A 7 -2.28 10.37 -11.46
C GLY A 7 -1.65 9.47 -10.41
N SER A 8 -0.74 8.59 -10.83
CA SER A 8 -0.04 7.70 -9.89
C SER A 8 0.78 8.47 -8.86
N HIS A 9 1.41 9.57 -9.28
CA HIS A 9 2.17 10.43 -8.38
C HIS A 9 1.25 11.15 -7.40
N ALA A 10 0.09 11.59 -7.86
CA ALA A 10 -0.91 12.21 -6.99
C ALA A 10 -1.41 11.23 -5.93
N VAL A 11 -1.66 9.98 -6.31
CA VAL A 11 -2.05 8.92 -5.37
C VAL A 11 -0.95 8.69 -4.33
N ALA A 12 0.31 8.59 -4.77
CA ALA A 12 1.44 8.39 -3.85
C ALA A 12 1.52 9.54 -2.84
N LYS A 13 1.35 10.77 -3.27
CA LYS A 13 1.34 11.93 -2.37
C LYS A 13 0.18 11.88 -1.38
N ALA A 14 -1.00 11.50 -1.84
CA ALA A 14 -2.17 11.38 -0.97
C ALA A 14 -1.96 10.30 0.09
N VAL A 15 -1.38 9.18 -0.30
CA VAL A 15 -1.04 8.10 0.63
C VAL A 15 -0.06 8.61 1.69
N ALA A 16 0.97 9.34 1.27
CA ALA A 16 1.95 9.90 2.20
C ALA A 16 1.30 10.83 3.22
N LEU A 17 0.33 11.64 2.78
CA LEU A 17 -0.41 12.53 3.66
C LEU A 17 -1.24 11.80 4.71
N SER A 18 -1.65 10.57 4.44
CA SER A 18 -2.40 9.76 5.39
C SER A 18 -1.50 9.15 6.46
N ARG A 19 -0.18 9.30 6.34
CA ARG A 19 0.84 8.81 7.29
C ARG A 19 0.72 7.32 7.57
N PRO A 20 0.86 6.47 6.55
CA PRO A 20 0.85 5.03 6.77
C PRO A 20 2.09 4.61 7.56
N GLU A 21 1.92 3.58 8.37
CA GLU A 21 3.02 3.02 9.17
C GLU A 21 3.61 1.78 8.51
N VAL A 22 2.80 1.08 7.72
CA VAL A 22 3.26 -0.09 6.98
C VAL A 22 2.69 -0.03 5.57
N ILE A 23 3.59 -0.13 4.59
CA ILE A 23 3.22 -0.26 3.19
C ILE A 23 3.79 -1.56 2.70
N CYS A 24 2.96 -2.41 2.15
CA CYS A 24 3.39 -3.68 1.61
C CYS A 24 2.83 -3.83 0.20
N ALA A 25 3.66 -4.27 -0.72
CA ALA A 25 3.26 -4.31 -2.11
C ALA A 25 4.02 -5.36 -2.90
N TYR A 26 3.35 -5.86 -3.92
CA TYR A 26 3.95 -6.64 -4.98
C TYR A 26 3.70 -5.88 -6.28
N PRO A 27 4.74 -5.37 -6.93
CA PRO A 27 4.57 -4.48 -8.09
C PRO A 27 3.85 -5.16 -9.25
N ILE A 28 2.83 -4.47 -9.76
CA ILE A 28 2.12 -4.90 -10.97
C ILE A 28 1.63 -3.65 -11.69
N SER A 29 1.82 -3.62 -13.01
CA SER A 29 1.40 -2.48 -13.82
C SER A 29 -0.13 -2.35 -13.81
N PRO A 30 -0.72 -1.15 -13.70
CA PRO A 30 -0.03 0.15 -13.69
C PRO A 30 0.28 0.71 -12.28
N GLN A 31 0.01 0.00 -11.20
CA GLN A 31 0.24 0.53 -9.85
C GLN A 31 1.71 0.62 -9.45
N THR A 32 2.62 0.02 -10.23
CA THR A 32 4.06 0.07 -9.94
C THR A 32 4.56 1.49 -9.70
N HIS A 33 4.07 2.45 -10.47
CA HIS A 33 4.47 3.86 -10.31
C HIS A 33 4.07 4.43 -8.96
N ILE A 34 2.94 3.99 -8.40
CA ILE A 34 2.51 4.40 -7.06
C ILE A 34 3.49 3.86 -6.02
N VAL A 35 3.81 2.58 -6.12
CA VAL A 35 4.74 1.91 -5.20
C VAL A 35 6.12 2.53 -5.25
N GLU A 36 6.63 2.79 -6.46
CA GLU A 36 7.92 3.43 -6.63
C GLU A 36 7.97 4.82 -6.03
N GLY A 37 6.91 5.62 -6.26
CA GLY A 37 6.83 6.96 -5.70
C GLY A 37 6.83 6.96 -4.17
N ILE A 38 6.07 6.06 -3.57
CA ILE A 38 6.03 5.92 -2.11
C ILE A 38 7.38 5.42 -1.58
N GLY A 39 7.98 4.45 -2.26
CA GLY A 39 9.29 3.93 -1.88
C GLY A 39 10.37 5.01 -1.84
N GLU A 40 10.35 5.91 -2.80
CA GLU A 40 11.28 7.04 -2.82
C GLU A 40 11.06 8.00 -1.65
N MET A 41 9.80 8.23 -1.28
CA MET A 41 9.46 9.08 -0.13
C MET A 41 9.96 8.48 1.18
N VAL A 42 9.88 7.16 1.33
CA VAL A 42 10.41 6.45 2.50
C VAL A 42 11.94 6.56 2.53
N LYS A 43 12.58 6.35 1.39
CA LYS A 43 14.03 6.39 1.26
C LYS A 43 14.63 7.76 1.55
N SER A 44 13.95 8.81 1.10
CA SER A 44 14.40 10.19 1.27
C SER A 44 14.16 10.75 2.67
N GLY A 45 13.39 10.03 3.50
CA GLY A 45 13.00 10.52 4.82
C GLY A 45 11.78 11.42 4.81
N GLU A 46 11.19 11.68 3.64
CA GLU A 46 9.98 12.48 3.52
C GLU A 46 8.80 11.82 4.23
N LEU A 47 8.74 10.50 4.17
CA LEU A 47 7.73 9.72 4.86
C LEU A 47 8.39 8.98 6.03
N GLU A 48 8.26 9.54 7.23
CA GLU A 48 8.87 9.01 8.44
C GLU A 48 8.02 7.91 9.09
N ARG A 49 8.68 7.06 9.86
CA ARG A 49 8.04 5.99 10.64
C ARG A 49 7.18 5.07 9.78
N CYS A 50 7.64 4.79 8.59
CA CYS A 50 6.94 3.91 7.67
C CYS A 50 7.86 2.75 7.28
N GLU A 51 7.37 1.54 7.50
CA GLU A 51 8.04 0.34 7.02
C GLU A 51 7.52 0.02 5.62
N PHE A 52 8.42 -0.03 4.66
CA PHE A 52 8.09 -0.38 3.28
C PHE A 52 8.56 -1.81 3.02
N ILE A 53 7.62 -2.72 2.82
CA ILE A 53 7.89 -4.15 2.72
C ILE A 53 7.55 -4.65 1.33
N ASN A 54 8.54 -5.19 0.62
CA ASN A 54 8.32 -5.89 -0.64
C ASN A 54 8.03 -7.35 -0.31
N VAL A 55 7.03 -7.89 -0.98
CA VAL A 55 6.57 -9.26 -0.74
C VAL A 55 6.60 -10.06 -2.03
N GLU A 56 6.34 -11.36 -1.93
CA GLU A 56 6.46 -12.30 -3.05
C GLU A 56 5.19 -12.46 -3.87
N SER A 57 4.05 -11.96 -3.39
CA SER A 57 2.78 -12.06 -4.10
C SER A 57 1.78 -11.04 -3.56
N GLU A 58 0.71 -10.86 -4.31
CA GLU A 58 -0.40 -10.00 -3.89
C GLU A 58 -1.07 -10.53 -2.62
N PHE A 59 -1.22 -11.84 -2.52
CA PHE A 59 -1.78 -12.46 -1.32
C PHE A 59 -0.92 -12.17 -0.10
N ALA A 60 0.40 -12.28 -0.24
CA ALA A 60 1.33 -11.95 0.83
C ALA A 60 1.24 -10.47 1.22
N ALA A 61 1.09 -9.58 0.23
CA ALA A 61 0.98 -8.16 0.50
C ALA A 61 -0.21 -7.85 1.41
N LEU A 62 -1.38 -8.37 1.07
CA LEU A 62 -2.57 -8.11 1.89
C LEU A 62 -2.48 -8.85 3.24
N SER A 63 -1.85 -10.01 3.28
CA SER A 63 -1.64 -10.74 4.55
C SER A 63 -0.77 -9.93 5.52
N VAL A 64 0.28 -9.28 5.02
CA VAL A 64 1.11 -8.38 5.84
C VAL A 64 0.28 -7.18 6.32
N ALA A 65 -0.53 -6.60 5.45
CA ALA A 65 -1.40 -5.49 5.80
C ALA A 65 -2.40 -5.87 6.89
N ILE A 66 -2.97 -7.08 6.80
CA ILE A 66 -3.89 -7.60 7.82
C ILE A 66 -3.18 -7.69 9.18
N GLY A 67 -2.00 -8.28 9.21
CA GLY A 67 -1.23 -8.41 10.44
C GLY A 67 -0.87 -7.06 11.04
N ALA A 68 -0.41 -6.13 10.21
CA ALA A 68 -0.06 -4.79 10.64
C ALA A 68 -1.27 -4.04 11.20
N SER A 69 -2.39 -4.11 10.50
CA SER A 69 -3.62 -3.44 10.92
C SER A 69 -4.15 -4.04 12.22
N ALA A 70 -4.11 -5.36 12.37
CA ALA A 70 -4.53 -6.03 13.60
C ALA A 70 -3.67 -5.62 14.79
N ALA A 71 -2.40 -5.30 14.55
CA ALA A 71 -1.48 -4.82 15.58
C ALA A 71 -1.64 -3.32 15.87
N GLY A 72 -2.55 -2.63 15.19
CA GLY A 72 -2.82 -1.23 15.42
C GLY A 72 -2.10 -0.27 14.47
N ALA A 73 -1.36 -0.77 13.50
CA ALA A 73 -0.66 0.08 12.54
C ALA A 73 -1.58 0.49 11.39
N ARG A 74 -1.32 1.66 10.85
CA ARG A 74 -2.02 2.13 9.65
C ARG A 74 -1.36 1.49 8.43
N ALA A 75 -2.08 0.63 7.75
CA ALA A 75 -1.55 -0.17 6.66
C ALA A 75 -2.14 0.19 5.31
N TYR A 76 -1.31 0.14 4.28
CA TYR A 76 -1.69 0.42 2.90
C TYR A 76 -1.09 -0.62 1.96
N THR A 77 -1.86 -1.02 0.97
CA THR A 77 -1.35 -1.80 -0.15
C THR A 77 -2.02 -1.33 -1.44
N ALA A 78 -1.42 -1.67 -2.57
CA ALA A 78 -1.97 -1.35 -3.87
C ALA A 78 -1.74 -2.51 -4.83
N THR A 79 -2.69 -2.75 -5.70
CA THR A 79 -2.58 -3.77 -6.73
C THR A 79 -3.32 -3.34 -7.99
N ALA A 80 -3.22 -4.15 -9.02
CA ALA A 80 -3.91 -3.91 -10.28
C ALA A 80 -4.13 -5.24 -10.99
N SER A 81 -5.01 -5.24 -11.99
CA SER A 81 -5.21 -6.39 -12.87
C SER A 81 -5.54 -7.66 -12.10
N GLN A 82 -4.93 -8.79 -12.45
CA GLN A 82 -5.17 -10.07 -11.79
C GLN A 82 -4.68 -10.13 -10.34
N GLY A 83 -3.89 -9.15 -9.91
CA GLY A 83 -3.43 -9.11 -8.52
C GLY A 83 -4.58 -9.03 -7.52
N LEU A 84 -5.66 -8.33 -7.88
CA LEU A 84 -6.85 -8.27 -7.04
C LEU A 84 -7.47 -9.66 -6.87
N LEU A 85 -7.50 -10.45 -7.93
CA LEU A 85 -8.02 -11.82 -7.86
C LEU A 85 -7.14 -12.72 -7.01
N PHE A 86 -5.82 -12.55 -7.10
CA PHE A 86 -4.90 -13.32 -6.29
C PHE A 86 -5.02 -13.03 -4.81
N MET A 87 -5.45 -11.83 -4.43
CA MET A 87 -5.62 -11.48 -3.02
C MET A 87 -7.08 -11.57 -2.54
N ALA A 88 -8.02 -11.98 -3.40
CA ALA A 88 -9.44 -11.91 -3.10
C ALA A 88 -9.81 -12.58 -1.77
N GLU A 89 -9.28 -13.78 -1.51
CA GLU A 89 -9.55 -14.50 -0.27
C GLU A 89 -9.11 -13.69 0.95
N ALA A 90 -7.94 -13.04 0.87
CA ALA A 90 -7.45 -12.19 1.94
C ALA A 90 -8.32 -10.93 2.10
N VAL A 91 -8.88 -10.40 1.00
CA VAL A 91 -9.81 -9.27 1.05
C VAL A 91 -11.05 -9.63 1.87
N TYR A 92 -11.63 -10.79 1.62
CA TYR A 92 -12.76 -11.27 2.40
C TYR A 92 -12.40 -11.42 3.87
N ASN A 93 -11.22 -11.95 4.16
CA ASN A 93 -10.75 -12.10 5.53
C ASN A 93 -10.60 -10.74 6.23
N ALA A 94 -9.97 -9.78 5.57
CA ALA A 94 -9.80 -8.44 6.11
C ALA A 94 -11.15 -7.77 6.38
N SER A 95 -12.09 -7.92 5.46
CA SER A 95 -13.44 -7.40 5.60
C SER A 95 -14.17 -8.04 6.79
N GLY A 96 -14.07 -9.36 6.90
CA GLY A 96 -14.69 -10.10 8.00
C GLY A 96 -14.12 -9.72 9.37
N LEU A 97 -12.85 -9.36 9.43
CA LEU A 97 -12.21 -8.89 10.66
C LEU A 97 -12.46 -7.42 10.95
N GLY A 98 -13.03 -6.68 10.00
CA GLY A 98 -13.32 -5.25 10.17
C GLY A 98 -12.08 -4.37 10.27
N LEU A 99 -10.98 -4.75 9.62
CA LEU A 99 -9.72 -4.02 9.72
C LEU A 99 -9.70 -2.80 8.78
N PRO A 100 -9.24 -1.64 9.27
CA PRO A 100 -9.19 -0.41 8.47
C PRO A 100 -7.94 -0.35 7.59
N ILE A 101 -7.94 -1.10 6.51
CA ILE A 101 -6.84 -1.16 5.54
C ILE A 101 -7.23 -0.37 4.28
N VAL A 102 -6.29 0.38 3.72
CA VAL A 102 -6.47 1.07 2.45
C VAL A 102 -5.62 0.45 1.37
#